data_2b85dbbd3325997718f9dbeb7d635e65
#
_entry.id   2b85dbbd3325997718f9dbeb7d635e65
#
_cell.length_a   1.000
_cell.length_b   1.000
_cell.length_c   1.000
_cell.angle_alpha   90.00
_cell.angle_beta   90.00
_cell.angle_gamma   90.00
#
_symmetry.space_group_name_H-M   'P 1'
#
loop_
_entity.id
_entity.type
_entity.pdbx_description
1 polymer ?
#
loop_
_entity_poly.entity_id
_entity_poly.type
_entity_poly.pdbx_seq_one_letter_code
_entity_poly.pdbx_strand_id
1 'polypeptide(L)'
;MPEQAAVATDPVATDPVATGPVAREPVATDRLVIITRPRAQADALAQAVRESGRTALILPLLQIGAVDDTAPLKAALARLRDFALVAFVSPNAIDAAFAYLDGWPPEVALAVVGEGSRAALARHGVAAPGFTIFSPLDAAHSDSEHLLQSLDLAAFHGRRVLIVRGDGGRELLADALRGAGAEVEAVAAYRRSTPGLTAELAAQLRALLAQPNDWIITSSEALRGLAGLVAALGGDAGAWQQRFQQQRLVVPHARIAATAHALGLRHVTLTGSGDARLLAALQSQE
;
A
#
# COMPACT_ATOMS: atom_id res chain seq x y z
N MET A 1 12.10 25.70 -93.13
CA MET A 1 12.90 25.45 -91.93
C MET A 1 12.52 26.49 -90.91
N PRO A 2 11.67 26.22 -89.92
CA PRO A 2 11.47 27.14 -88.82
C PRO A 2 12.29 26.76 -87.61
N GLU A 3 12.81 27.79 -87.06
CA GLU A 3 13.65 27.90 -85.84
C GLU A 3 12.86 27.56 -84.57
N GLN A 4 13.45 26.71 -83.75
CA GLN A 4 12.89 26.35 -82.44
C GLN A 4 13.39 27.30 -81.36
N ALA A 5 12.51 28.09 -80.81
CA ALA A 5 12.76 28.98 -79.67
C ALA A 5 12.81 28.09 -78.39
N ALA A 6 13.95 28.16 -77.72
CA ALA A 6 14.13 27.56 -76.39
C ALA A 6 13.43 28.40 -75.32
N VAL A 7 12.52 27.79 -74.57
CA VAL A 7 11.90 28.38 -73.39
C VAL A 7 12.77 28.10 -72.16
N ALA A 8 13.31 29.18 -71.58
CA ALA A 8 14.05 29.12 -70.32
C ALA A 8 13.02 28.96 -69.18
N THR A 9 13.18 27.90 -68.42
CA THR A 9 12.43 27.67 -67.16
C THR A 9 13.27 28.20 -65.98
N ASP A 10 12.80 29.25 -65.30
CA ASP A 10 13.36 29.75 -64.06
C ASP A 10 13.20 28.71 -62.93
N PRO A 11 14.22 28.49 -62.08
CA PRO A 11 14.08 27.64 -60.91
C PRO A 11 13.26 28.33 -59.81
N VAL A 12 12.18 27.69 -59.41
CA VAL A 12 11.38 28.05 -58.26
C VAL A 12 12.23 27.87 -56.98
N ALA A 13 12.52 28.99 -56.31
CA ALA A 13 13.15 28.98 -54.98
C ALA A 13 12.17 28.38 -53.97
N THR A 14 12.49 27.20 -53.43
CA THR A 14 11.79 26.64 -52.26
C THR A 14 12.39 27.25 -51.00
N ASP A 15 11.64 28.14 -50.37
CA ASP A 15 11.97 28.64 -49.04
C ASP A 15 12.02 27.46 -48.03
N PRO A 16 13.04 27.37 -47.15
CA PRO A 16 13.06 26.40 -46.09
C PRO A 16 12.00 26.78 -45.03
N VAL A 17 10.99 25.94 -44.88
CA VAL A 17 10.06 26.00 -43.76
C VAL A 17 10.85 25.88 -42.47
N ALA A 18 10.97 26.98 -41.74
CA ALA A 18 11.55 26.99 -40.40
C ALA A 18 10.66 26.16 -39.47
N THR A 19 11.09 24.94 -39.21
CA THR A 19 10.56 24.15 -38.10
C THR A 19 11.06 24.79 -36.81
N GLY A 20 10.29 25.76 -36.29
CA GLY A 20 10.44 26.23 -34.93
C GLY A 20 10.23 25.07 -33.96
N PRO A 21 10.87 25.08 -32.79
CA PRO A 21 10.66 24.05 -31.80
C PRO A 21 9.16 24.01 -31.47
N VAL A 22 8.50 22.89 -31.80
CA VAL A 22 7.15 22.59 -31.30
C VAL A 22 7.27 22.66 -29.77
N ALA A 23 6.64 23.69 -29.18
CA ALA A 23 6.52 23.81 -27.75
C ALA A 23 5.83 22.50 -27.29
N ARG A 24 6.61 21.62 -26.68
CA ARG A 24 6.06 20.47 -25.98
C ARG A 24 5.07 21.02 -24.96
N GLU A 25 3.80 20.66 -25.10
CA GLU A 25 2.84 20.91 -24.04
C GLU A 25 3.43 20.36 -22.74
N PRO A 26 3.30 21.07 -21.60
CA PRO A 26 3.84 20.59 -20.35
C PRO A 26 3.20 19.24 -20.06
N VAL A 27 3.99 18.20 -20.18
CA VAL A 27 3.66 16.82 -19.82
C VAL A 27 3.10 16.89 -18.39
N ALA A 28 2.09 16.07 -18.09
CA ALA A 28 1.33 16.00 -16.83
C ALA A 28 2.19 15.67 -15.57
N THR A 29 3.38 16.24 -15.48
CA THR A 29 4.38 16.07 -14.42
C THR A 29 4.07 16.87 -13.16
N ASP A 30 3.04 17.72 -13.18
CA ASP A 30 2.80 18.69 -12.09
C ASP A 30 1.76 18.21 -11.06
N ARG A 31 1.25 16.97 -11.20
CA ARG A 31 0.33 16.42 -10.22
C ARG A 31 1.07 16.01 -8.96
N LEU A 32 0.59 16.50 -7.82
CA LEU A 32 1.09 16.10 -6.51
C LEU A 32 0.79 14.61 -6.27
N VAL A 33 1.77 13.88 -5.78
CA VAL A 33 1.61 12.48 -5.35
C VAL A 33 1.31 12.44 -3.86
N ILE A 34 0.12 11.96 -3.50
CA ILE A 34 -0.31 11.85 -2.11
C ILE A 34 -0.17 10.39 -1.66
N ILE A 35 0.65 10.16 -0.64
CA ILE A 35 0.95 8.83 -0.10
C ILE A 35 0.20 8.67 1.21
N THR A 36 -0.73 7.71 1.28
CA THR A 36 -1.68 7.56 2.40
C THR A 36 -1.28 6.54 3.45
N ARG A 37 -0.10 5.94 3.32
CA ARG A 37 0.46 4.99 4.30
C ARG A 37 0.79 5.69 5.64
N PRO A 38 0.84 4.94 6.75
CA PRO A 38 1.47 5.41 7.98
C PRO A 38 2.87 5.96 7.70
N ARG A 39 3.25 7.07 8.35
CA ARG A 39 4.48 7.82 8.05
C ARG A 39 5.72 6.94 7.99
N ALA A 40 5.92 6.08 8.99
CA ALA A 40 7.08 5.18 9.05
C ALA A 40 7.20 4.22 7.84
N GLN A 41 6.13 4.02 7.07
CA GLN A 41 6.10 3.18 5.88
C GLN A 41 6.05 4.00 4.58
N ALA A 42 5.94 5.32 4.67
CA ALA A 42 5.76 6.22 3.54
C ALA A 42 7.05 6.93 3.12
N ASP A 43 8.00 7.12 4.05
CA ASP A 43 9.15 7.99 3.83
C ASP A 43 10.05 7.53 2.67
N ALA A 44 10.34 6.22 2.56
CA ALA A 44 11.14 5.67 1.46
C ALA A 44 10.47 5.88 0.09
N LEU A 45 9.16 5.60 0.00
CA LEU A 45 8.40 5.81 -1.23
C LEU A 45 8.30 7.30 -1.59
N ALA A 46 8.09 8.18 -0.61
CA ALA A 46 8.05 9.62 -0.82
C ALA A 46 9.39 10.16 -1.34
N GLN A 47 10.49 9.62 -0.83
CA GLN A 47 11.82 9.97 -1.32
C GLN A 47 12.02 9.51 -2.77
N ALA A 48 11.67 8.27 -3.11
CA ALA A 48 11.74 7.75 -4.48
C ALA A 48 10.88 8.56 -5.47
N VAL A 49 9.68 9.01 -5.05
CA VAL A 49 8.83 9.90 -5.85
C VAL A 49 9.53 11.25 -6.10
N ARG A 50 10.18 11.83 -5.10
CA ARG A 50 10.93 13.11 -5.28
C ARG A 50 12.14 12.92 -6.18
N GLU A 51 12.86 11.82 -6.05
CA GLU A 51 14.00 11.48 -6.91
C GLU A 51 13.59 11.26 -8.37
N SER A 52 12.32 10.87 -8.62
CA SER A 52 11.75 10.82 -9.98
C SER A 52 11.34 12.19 -10.54
N GLY A 53 11.59 13.29 -9.82
CA GLY A 53 11.28 14.66 -10.24
C GLY A 53 9.85 15.10 -9.91
N ARG A 54 9.08 14.33 -9.12
CA ARG A 54 7.70 14.69 -8.75
C ARG A 54 7.59 15.16 -7.30
N THR A 55 6.58 15.97 -7.01
CA THR A 55 6.29 16.39 -5.63
C THR A 55 5.51 15.32 -4.88
N ALA A 56 5.96 14.96 -3.66
CA ALA A 56 5.31 13.99 -2.80
C ALA A 56 4.85 14.60 -1.48
N LEU A 57 3.59 14.30 -1.11
CA LEU A 57 3.00 14.63 0.19
C LEU A 57 2.62 13.33 0.92
N ILE A 58 3.05 13.19 2.18
CA ILE A 58 2.60 12.10 3.04
C ILE A 58 1.39 12.57 3.84
N LEU A 59 0.24 11.93 3.60
CA LEU A 59 -1.03 12.17 4.29
C LEU A 59 -1.53 10.83 4.87
N PRO A 60 -1.09 10.45 6.08
CA PRO A 60 -1.48 9.17 6.67
C PRO A 60 -2.99 9.13 6.93
N LEU A 61 -3.69 8.19 6.29
CA LEU A 61 -5.13 7.95 6.48
C LEU A 61 -5.42 6.73 7.36
N LEU A 62 -4.36 6.09 7.86
CA LEU A 62 -4.42 5.09 8.91
C LEU A 62 -3.41 5.44 10.00
N GLN A 63 -3.90 5.51 11.21
CA GLN A 63 -3.10 5.63 12.41
C GLN A 63 -2.96 4.25 13.04
N ILE A 64 -1.75 3.90 13.40
CA ILE A 64 -1.43 2.70 14.16
C ILE A 64 -1.27 3.13 15.61
N GLY A 65 -2.08 2.58 16.47
CA GLY A 65 -2.06 2.87 17.91
C GLY A 65 -2.04 1.59 18.74
N ALA A 66 -1.78 1.72 20.02
CA ALA A 66 -1.93 0.61 20.95
C ALA A 66 -3.39 0.14 21.02
N VAL A 67 -3.60 -1.13 21.31
CA VAL A 67 -4.91 -1.64 21.72
C VAL A 67 -5.27 -1.10 23.10
N ASP A 68 -6.56 -0.98 23.39
CA ASP A 68 -7.03 -0.47 24.70
C ASP A 68 -6.68 -1.44 25.84
N ASP A 69 -6.71 -2.75 25.57
CA ASP A 69 -6.29 -3.79 26.50
C ASP A 69 -5.13 -4.63 25.91
N THR A 70 -3.98 -4.52 26.54
CA THR A 70 -2.77 -5.28 26.15
C THR A 70 -2.63 -6.60 26.93
N ALA A 71 -3.49 -6.89 27.91
CA ALA A 71 -3.36 -8.09 28.74
C ALA A 71 -3.46 -9.39 27.93
N PRO A 72 -4.37 -9.57 26.95
CA PRO A 72 -4.42 -10.79 26.15
C PRO A 72 -3.12 -11.02 25.35
N LEU A 73 -2.55 -9.96 24.75
CA LEU A 73 -1.29 -10.06 24.05
C LEU A 73 -0.15 -10.49 24.98
N LYS A 74 0.00 -9.82 26.13
CA LYS A 74 1.04 -10.14 27.13
C LYS A 74 0.89 -11.56 27.65
N ALA A 75 -0.33 -12.01 27.93
CA ALA A 75 -0.61 -13.36 28.39
C ALA A 75 -0.24 -14.42 27.33
N ALA A 76 -0.52 -14.17 26.04
CA ALA A 76 -0.11 -15.06 24.97
C ALA A 76 1.42 -15.09 24.81
N LEU A 77 2.07 -13.92 24.83
CA LEU A 77 3.53 -13.81 24.70
C LEU A 77 4.30 -14.47 25.86
N ALA A 78 3.74 -14.43 27.07
CA ALA A 78 4.32 -15.14 28.23
C ALA A 78 4.33 -16.67 28.07
N ARG A 79 3.54 -17.23 27.15
CA ARG A 79 3.40 -18.65 26.87
C ARG A 79 3.87 -19.04 25.47
N LEU A 80 4.82 -18.32 24.87
CA LEU A 80 5.27 -18.57 23.49
C LEU A 80 5.65 -20.03 23.25
N ARG A 81 6.27 -20.71 24.21
CA ARG A 81 6.69 -22.10 24.10
C ARG A 81 5.55 -23.11 24.02
N ASP A 82 4.33 -22.70 24.38
CA ASP A 82 3.14 -23.55 24.23
C ASP A 82 2.66 -23.62 22.77
N PHE A 83 3.12 -22.72 21.91
CA PHE A 83 2.69 -22.65 20.52
C PHE A 83 3.67 -23.34 19.58
N ALA A 84 3.14 -24.13 18.67
CA ALA A 84 3.90 -24.74 17.59
C ALA A 84 4.29 -23.74 16.52
N LEU A 85 3.46 -22.68 16.36
CA LEU A 85 3.64 -21.62 15.38
C LEU A 85 3.08 -20.31 15.93
N VAL A 86 3.80 -19.21 15.69
CA VAL A 86 3.27 -17.84 15.88
C VAL A 86 3.26 -17.14 14.53
N ALA A 87 2.07 -16.77 14.08
CA ALA A 87 1.88 -16.07 12.81
C ALA A 87 1.69 -14.57 13.04
N PHE A 88 2.56 -13.75 12.46
CA PHE A 88 2.44 -12.30 12.43
C PHE A 88 1.89 -11.83 11.08
N VAL A 89 0.72 -11.21 11.06
CA VAL A 89 0.06 -10.82 9.82
C VAL A 89 0.39 -9.39 9.37
N SER A 90 1.34 -8.74 10.02
CA SER A 90 1.87 -7.43 9.59
C SER A 90 3.16 -7.06 10.33
N PRO A 91 3.98 -6.13 9.77
CA PRO A 91 5.12 -5.54 10.50
C PRO A 91 4.71 -4.88 11.82
N ASN A 92 3.56 -4.19 11.86
CA ASN A 92 3.07 -3.53 13.06
C ASN A 92 2.74 -4.52 14.20
N ALA A 93 2.28 -5.72 13.86
CA ALA A 93 2.02 -6.78 14.84
C ALA A 93 3.34 -7.27 15.48
N ILE A 94 4.41 -7.37 14.69
CA ILE A 94 5.76 -7.71 15.15
C ILE A 94 6.28 -6.63 16.09
N ASP A 95 6.32 -5.38 15.64
CA ASP A 95 6.85 -4.27 16.41
C ASP A 95 6.09 -4.10 17.74
N ALA A 96 4.76 -4.26 17.73
CA ALA A 96 3.93 -4.19 18.93
C ALA A 96 4.18 -5.36 19.90
N ALA A 97 4.38 -6.59 19.39
CA ALA A 97 4.66 -7.75 20.24
C ALA A 97 6.06 -7.69 20.84
N PHE A 98 7.07 -7.30 20.05
CA PHE A 98 8.46 -7.20 20.50
C PHE A 98 8.69 -6.07 21.51
N ALA A 99 7.76 -5.12 21.67
CA ALA A 99 7.79 -4.17 22.78
C ALA A 99 7.65 -4.84 24.18
N TYR A 100 7.24 -6.12 24.22
CA TYR A 100 7.04 -6.91 25.45
C TYR A 100 7.92 -8.17 25.50
N LEU A 101 8.92 -8.30 24.62
CA LEU A 101 9.80 -9.46 24.52
C LEU A 101 11.25 -9.02 24.56
N ASP A 102 12.06 -9.70 25.36
CA ASP A 102 13.52 -9.52 25.38
C ASP A 102 14.22 -10.31 24.26
N GLY A 103 13.52 -11.24 23.61
CA GLY A 103 14.01 -12.07 22.52
C GLY A 103 12.98 -13.12 22.10
N TRP A 104 13.31 -13.89 21.07
CA TRP A 104 12.44 -14.95 20.56
C TRP A 104 12.99 -16.32 20.88
N PRO A 105 12.18 -17.28 21.41
CA PRO A 105 12.64 -18.65 21.65
C PRO A 105 12.87 -19.37 20.31
N PRO A 106 14.09 -19.86 20.02
CA PRO A 106 14.44 -20.40 18.70
C PRO A 106 13.66 -21.66 18.32
N GLU A 107 13.11 -22.39 19.30
CA GLU A 107 12.27 -23.56 19.10
C GLU A 107 10.85 -23.25 18.64
N VAL A 108 10.39 -22.00 18.76
CA VAL A 108 9.04 -21.58 18.34
C VAL A 108 9.09 -21.06 16.92
N ALA A 109 8.43 -21.77 16.01
CA ALA A 109 8.39 -21.38 14.61
C ALA A 109 7.55 -20.10 14.40
N LEU A 110 7.94 -19.32 13.40
CA LEU A 110 7.26 -18.09 13.01
C LEU A 110 6.65 -18.24 11.61
N ALA A 111 5.55 -17.52 11.37
CA ALA A 111 5.01 -17.31 10.04
C ALA A 111 4.76 -15.83 9.81
N VAL A 112 5.10 -15.34 8.61
CA VAL A 112 4.91 -13.94 8.23
C VAL A 112 4.33 -13.82 6.83
N VAL A 113 3.52 -12.80 6.59
CA VAL A 113 2.77 -12.62 5.34
C VAL A 113 3.59 -12.03 4.20
N GLY A 114 4.85 -11.66 4.41
CA GLY A 114 5.68 -11.12 3.33
C GLY A 114 6.96 -10.43 3.79
N GLU A 115 7.71 -9.88 2.83
CA GLU A 115 9.06 -9.35 3.03
C GLU A 115 9.11 -8.20 4.04
N GLY A 116 8.12 -7.30 4.06
CA GLY A 116 8.05 -6.24 5.07
C GLY A 116 7.98 -6.77 6.51
N SER A 117 7.31 -7.90 6.73
CA SER A 117 7.26 -8.57 8.03
C SER A 117 8.56 -9.33 8.33
N ARG A 118 9.22 -9.94 7.32
CA ARG A 118 10.57 -10.51 7.50
C ARG A 118 11.58 -9.47 7.93
N ALA A 119 11.58 -8.31 7.24
CA ALA A 119 12.44 -7.18 7.60
C ALA A 119 12.14 -6.65 9.01
N ALA A 120 10.89 -6.66 9.44
CA ALA A 120 10.52 -6.31 10.82
C ALA A 120 11.12 -7.30 11.83
N LEU A 121 10.99 -8.61 11.61
CA LEU A 121 11.62 -9.63 12.47
C LEU A 121 13.14 -9.45 12.54
N ALA A 122 13.79 -9.19 11.41
CA ALA A 122 15.23 -9.00 11.34
C ALA A 122 15.71 -7.79 12.18
N ARG A 123 14.94 -6.70 12.22
CA ARG A 123 15.24 -5.55 13.12
C ARG A 123 15.22 -5.92 14.59
N HIS A 124 14.47 -6.94 14.96
CA HIS A 124 14.40 -7.49 16.32
C HIS A 124 15.36 -8.67 16.54
N GLY A 125 16.34 -8.87 15.64
CA GLY A 125 17.34 -9.93 15.76
C GLY A 125 16.85 -11.33 15.41
N VAL A 126 15.66 -11.46 14.80
CA VAL A 126 15.05 -12.74 14.42
C VAL A 126 15.15 -12.94 12.91
N ALA A 127 16.11 -13.75 12.48
CA ALA A 127 16.38 -14.04 11.08
C ALA A 127 16.89 -15.48 10.87
N ALA A 128 16.73 -16.01 9.65
CA ALA A 128 17.35 -17.28 9.27
C ALA A 128 18.90 -17.11 9.20
N PRO A 129 19.69 -18.19 9.47
CA PRO A 129 19.25 -19.56 9.74
C PRO A 129 18.92 -19.85 11.22
N GLY A 130 19.03 -18.89 12.14
CA GLY A 130 18.84 -19.11 13.59
C GLY A 130 17.40 -19.43 13.99
N PHE A 131 16.42 -19.12 13.13
CA PHE A 131 15.00 -19.29 13.43
C PHE A 131 14.25 -19.92 12.26
N THR A 132 13.23 -20.74 12.55
CA THR A 132 12.31 -21.26 11.54
C THR A 132 11.26 -20.20 11.20
N ILE A 133 11.32 -19.65 9.98
CA ILE A 133 10.41 -18.59 9.53
C ILE A 133 9.73 -19.01 8.23
N PHE A 134 8.43 -19.24 8.28
CA PHE A 134 7.58 -19.48 7.11
C PHE A 134 7.16 -18.13 6.50
N SER A 135 7.17 -18.04 5.18
CA SER A 135 6.70 -16.87 4.43
C SER A 135 6.23 -17.31 3.05
N PRO A 136 5.44 -16.50 2.33
CA PRO A 136 5.10 -16.79 0.94
C PRO A 136 6.34 -17.11 0.11
N LEU A 137 6.22 -18.11 -0.77
CA LEU A 137 7.32 -18.56 -1.65
C LEU A 137 7.69 -17.49 -2.68
N ASP A 138 6.68 -16.74 -3.16
CA ASP A 138 6.88 -15.61 -4.07
C ASP A 138 6.87 -14.30 -3.29
N ALA A 139 8.01 -13.61 -3.27
CA ALA A 139 8.18 -12.30 -2.61
C ALA A 139 7.27 -11.19 -3.20
N ALA A 140 6.74 -11.39 -4.41
CA ALA A 140 5.79 -10.45 -5.01
C ALA A 140 4.40 -10.49 -4.34
N HIS A 141 4.11 -11.53 -3.58
CA HIS A 141 2.85 -11.72 -2.88
C HIS A 141 3.05 -11.60 -1.36
N SER A 142 2.30 -10.68 -0.76
CA SER A 142 2.38 -10.40 0.68
C SER A 142 0.98 -10.45 1.29
N ASP A 143 0.42 -11.65 1.39
CA ASP A 143 -0.91 -11.91 1.92
C ASP A 143 -1.03 -13.28 2.58
N SER A 144 -2.15 -13.49 3.27
CA SER A 144 -2.43 -14.73 3.99
C SER A 144 -2.70 -15.92 3.08
N GLU A 145 -3.20 -15.69 1.87
CA GLU A 145 -3.48 -16.72 0.86
C GLU A 145 -2.19 -17.42 0.42
N HIS A 146 -1.17 -16.63 0.12
CA HIS A 146 0.14 -17.16 -0.31
C HIS A 146 0.95 -17.71 0.87
N LEU A 147 0.77 -17.17 2.09
CA LEU A 147 1.35 -17.77 3.28
C LEU A 147 0.79 -19.19 3.53
N LEU A 148 -0.53 -19.38 3.39
CA LEU A 148 -1.17 -20.69 3.55
C LEU A 148 -0.60 -21.73 2.58
N GLN A 149 -0.22 -21.36 1.36
CA GLN A 149 0.39 -22.27 0.39
C GLN A 149 1.81 -22.73 0.79
N SER A 150 2.47 -21.99 1.67
CA SER A 150 3.81 -22.32 2.17
C SER A 150 3.82 -23.09 3.50
N LEU A 151 2.63 -23.35 4.08
CA LEU A 151 2.47 -24.07 5.34
C LEU A 151 1.94 -25.48 5.08
N ASP A 152 2.56 -26.49 5.71
CA ASP A 152 1.94 -27.79 5.85
C ASP A 152 0.93 -27.72 7.01
N LEU A 153 -0.33 -27.46 6.67
CA LEU A 153 -1.39 -27.29 7.66
C LEU A 153 -1.65 -28.55 8.47
N ALA A 154 -1.42 -29.76 7.91
CA ALA A 154 -1.63 -31.02 8.60
C ALA A 154 -0.64 -31.17 9.78
N ALA A 155 0.54 -30.58 9.70
CA ALA A 155 1.52 -30.59 10.79
C ALA A 155 1.05 -29.85 12.06
N PHE A 156 -0.01 -29.05 11.98
CA PHE A 156 -0.57 -28.30 13.12
C PHE A 156 -1.82 -28.95 13.71
N HIS A 157 -2.25 -30.10 13.24
CA HIS A 157 -3.40 -30.81 13.81
C HIS A 157 -3.19 -31.10 15.30
N GLY A 158 -4.15 -30.72 16.15
CA GLY A 158 -4.07 -30.85 17.61
C GLY A 158 -3.00 -29.99 18.28
N ARG A 159 -2.37 -29.05 17.54
CA ARG A 159 -1.33 -28.15 18.08
C ARG A 159 -1.83 -26.73 18.21
N ARG A 160 -1.29 -26.00 19.18
CA ARG A 160 -1.64 -24.59 19.40
C ARG A 160 -0.90 -23.70 18.44
N VAL A 161 -1.64 -22.77 17.82
CA VAL A 161 -1.12 -21.73 16.92
C VAL A 161 -1.59 -20.37 17.41
N LEU A 162 -0.65 -19.42 17.56
CA LEU A 162 -0.95 -18.02 17.89
C LEU A 162 -0.95 -17.19 16.61
N ILE A 163 -1.99 -16.37 16.42
CA ILE A 163 -2.03 -15.34 15.37
C ILE A 163 -2.00 -13.97 16.04
N VAL A 164 -0.92 -13.22 15.80
CA VAL A 164 -0.75 -11.83 16.28
C VAL A 164 -1.09 -10.87 15.16
N ARG A 165 -2.11 -10.02 15.38
CA ARG A 165 -2.69 -9.17 14.33
C ARG A 165 -3.14 -7.79 14.84
N GLY A 166 -3.69 -6.96 13.96
CA GLY A 166 -4.46 -5.78 14.37
C GLY A 166 -5.82 -6.16 14.96
N ASP A 167 -6.51 -5.20 15.56
CA ASP A 167 -7.83 -5.34 16.20
C ASP A 167 -8.98 -5.68 15.24
N GLY A 168 -8.69 -5.79 13.96
CA GLY A 168 -9.60 -6.23 12.91
C GLY A 168 -8.83 -6.92 11.80
N GLY A 169 -9.53 -7.53 10.87
CA GLY A 169 -8.90 -8.20 9.73
C GLY A 169 -9.67 -9.43 9.28
N ARG A 170 -9.06 -10.15 8.31
CA ARG A 170 -9.64 -11.37 7.76
C ARG A 170 -9.36 -12.56 8.67
N GLU A 171 -10.35 -13.44 8.78
CA GLU A 171 -10.20 -14.71 9.53
C GLU A 171 -9.57 -15.83 8.69
N LEU A 172 -9.25 -15.59 7.41
CA LEU A 172 -8.83 -16.61 6.45
C LEU A 172 -7.72 -17.55 6.99
N LEU A 173 -6.67 -16.98 7.59
CA LEU A 173 -5.56 -17.75 8.15
C LEU A 173 -6.02 -18.56 9.36
N ALA A 174 -6.82 -17.96 10.24
CA ALA A 174 -7.35 -18.62 11.42
C ALA A 174 -8.32 -19.75 11.03
N ASP A 175 -9.21 -19.50 10.08
CA ASP A 175 -10.21 -20.49 9.63
C ASP A 175 -9.54 -21.66 8.92
N ALA A 176 -8.52 -21.42 8.09
CA ALA A 176 -7.77 -22.50 7.44
C ALA A 176 -7.03 -23.37 8.44
N LEU A 177 -6.37 -22.78 9.44
CA LEU A 177 -5.68 -23.53 10.51
C LEU A 177 -6.67 -24.31 11.39
N ARG A 178 -7.79 -23.68 11.78
CA ARG A 178 -8.85 -24.38 12.52
C ARG A 178 -9.46 -25.53 11.70
N GLY A 179 -9.68 -25.30 10.39
CA GLY A 179 -10.17 -26.34 9.47
C GLY A 179 -9.22 -27.53 9.34
N ALA A 180 -7.92 -27.32 9.54
CA ALA A 180 -6.90 -28.38 9.60
C ALA A 180 -6.77 -29.02 11.00
N GLY A 181 -7.58 -28.61 11.98
CA GLY A 181 -7.59 -29.16 13.33
C GLY A 181 -6.61 -28.52 14.30
N ALA A 182 -6.06 -27.35 14.00
CA ALA A 182 -5.23 -26.60 14.94
C ALA A 182 -6.07 -25.86 16.01
N GLU A 183 -5.52 -25.72 17.21
CA GLU A 183 -6.07 -24.87 18.27
C GLU A 183 -5.58 -23.44 18.08
N VAL A 184 -6.39 -22.59 17.45
CA VAL A 184 -5.98 -21.23 17.06
C VAL A 184 -6.42 -20.20 18.11
N GLU A 185 -5.43 -19.52 18.70
CA GLU A 185 -5.58 -18.32 19.50
C GLU A 185 -5.22 -17.09 18.64
N ALA A 186 -6.09 -16.07 18.59
CA ALA A 186 -5.82 -14.85 17.86
C ALA A 186 -5.85 -13.65 18.81
N VAL A 187 -4.79 -12.84 18.81
CA VAL A 187 -4.67 -11.67 19.68
C VAL A 187 -4.40 -10.39 18.90
N ALA A 188 -5.05 -9.33 19.31
CA ALA A 188 -4.78 -7.99 18.79
C ALA A 188 -3.56 -7.39 19.46
N ALA A 189 -2.57 -6.96 18.66
CA ALA A 189 -1.36 -6.30 19.14
C ALA A 189 -1.39 -4.78 18.93
N TYR A 190 -2.15 -4.31 17.95
CA TYR A 190 -2.29 -2.90 17.62
C TYR A 190 -3.68 -2.60 17.09
N ARG A 191 -4.08 -1.33 17.14
CA ARG A 191 -5.32 -0.83 16.56
C ARG A 191 -5.04 0.04 15.34
N ARG A 192 -5.94 -0.05 14.37
CA ARG A 192 -5.98 0.86 13.23
C ARG A 192 -7.18 1.79 13.38
N SER A 193 -6.97 3.05 13.08
CA SER A 193 -8.06 4.03 13.06
C SER A 193 -7.85 5.03 11.92
N THR A 194 -8.94 5.52 11.37
CA THR A 194 -8.92 6.69 10.50
C THR A 194 -8.69 7.94 11.35
N PRO A 195 -7.86 8.91 10.94
CA PRO A 195 -7.73 10.17 11.67
C PRO A 195 -9.07 10.89 11.76
N GLY A 196 -9.32 11.55 12.88
CA GLY A 196 -10.49 12.43 13.04
C GLY A 196 -10.39 13.64 12.08
N LEU A 197 -11.53 14.13 11.58
CA LEU A 197 -11.56 15.32 10.74
C LEU A 197 -11.34 16.57 11.60
N THR A 198 -10.07 16.98 11.74
CA THR A 198 -9.73 18.28 12.36
C THR A 198 -9.91 19.42 11.35
N ALA A 199 -9.92 20.67 11.82
CA ALA A 199 -10.01 21.84 10.95
C ALA A 199 -8.83 21.90 9.96
N GLU A 200 -7.63 21.54 10.41
CA GLU A 200 -6.42 21.49 9.59
C GLU A 200 -6.53 20.41 8.50
N LEU A 201 -6.95 19.20 8.86
CA LEU A 201 -7.14 18.10 7.91
C LEU A 201 -8.23 18.44 6.90
N ALA A 202 -9.33 19.07 7.33
CA ALA A 202 -10.39 19.52 6.46
C ALA A 202 -9.91 20.58 5.45
N ALA A 203 -9.13 21.56 5.90
CA ALA A 203 -8.52 22.57 5.03
C ALA A 203 -7.55 21.92 4.03
N GLN A 204 -6.71 20.99 4.49
CA GLN A 204 -5.76 20.26 3.64
C GLN A 204 -6.48 19.41 2.59
N LEU A 205 -7.51 18.65 2.98
CA LEU A 205 -8.30 17.84 2.03
C LEU A 205 -8.99 18.70 0.99
N ARG A 206 -9.58 19.86 1.37
CA ARG A 206 -10.19 20.79 0.42
C ARG A 206 -9.15 21.31 -0.59
N ALA A 207 -7.96 21.69 -0.15
CA ALA A 207 -6.88 22.14 -1.01
C ALA A 207 -6.42 21.03 -1.99
N LEU A 208 -6.26 19.80 -1.48
CA LEU A 208 -5.84 18.66 -2.29
C LEU A 208 -6.92 18.24 -3.32
N LEU A 209 -8.19 18.30 -2.96
CA LEU A 209 -9.29 17.96 -3.85
C LEU A 209 -9.63 19.06 -4.86
N ALA A 210 -9.13 20.28 -4.65
CA ALA A 210 -9.36 21.41 -5.56
C ALA A 210 -8.71 21.19 -6.94
N GLN A 211 -7.69 20.34 -7.03
CA GLN A 211 -6.96 20.02 -8.24
C GLN A 211 -6.84 18.50 -8.43
N PRO A 212 -6.69 18.01 -9.67
CA PRO A 212 -6.40 16.60 -9.91
C PRO A 212 -5.02 16.23 -9.37
N ASN A 213 -4.95 15.19 -8.52
CA ASN A 213 -3.74 14.67 -7.93
C ASN A 213 -3.68 13.15 -8.09
N ASP A 214 -2.49 12.58 -7.84
CA ASP A 214 -2.26 11.13 -7.82
C ASP A 214 -2.22 10.63 -6.38
N TRP A 215 -3.10 9.69 -6.04
CA TRP A 215 -3.22 9.15 -4.70
C TRP A 215 -2.72 7.71 -4.65
N ILE A 216 -1.64 7.45 -3.94
CA ILE A 216 -1.19 6.09 -3.64
C ILE A 216 -1.94 5.58 -2.42
N ILE A 217 -2.84 4.62 -2.65
CA ILE A 217 -3.68 4.03 -1.60
C ILE A 217 -3.40 2.53 -1.52
N THR A 218 -2.87 2.09 -0.39
CA THR A 218 -2.43 0.70 -0.17
C THR A 218 -3.35 -0.07 0.78
N SER A 219 -4.47 0.53 1.21
CA SER A 219 -5.45 -0.08 2.12
C SER A 219 -6.87 0.28 1.74
N SER A 220 -7.76 -0.72 1.63
CA SER A 220 -9.20 -0.49 1.45
C SER A 220 -9.83 0.25 2.64
N GLU A 221 -9.29 0.06 3.85
CA GLU A 221 -9.73 0.76 5.06
C GLU A 221 -9.37 2.25 4.98
N ALA A 222 -8.14 2.58 4.59
CA ALA A 222 -7.70 3.97 4.36
C ALA A 222 -8.58 4.66 3.29
N LEU A 223 -8.92 3.95 2.22
CA LEU A 223 -9.78 4.49 1.16
C LEU A 223 -11.20 4.77 1.65
N ARG A 224 -11.80 3.84 2.42
CA ARG A 224 -13.13 4.08 3.03
C ARG A 224 -13.06 5.23 4.03
N GLY A 225 -12.00 5.30 4.84
CA GLY A 225 -11.74 6.41 5.75
C GLY A 225 -11.68 7.75 5.03
N LEU A 226 -10.92 7.82 3.92
CA LEU A 226 -10.85 9.03 3.08
C LEU A 226 -12.22 9.42 2.54
N ALA A 227 -13.01 8.48 2.02
CA ALA A 227 -14.36 8.75 1.54
C ALA A 227 -15.27 9.30 2.64
N GLY A 228 -15.16 8.75 3.86
CA GLY A 228 -15.88 9.27 5.04
C GLY A 228 -15.45 10.69 5.43
N LEU A 229 -14.15 10.98 5.41
CA LEU A 229 -13.61 12.31 5.66
C LEU A 229 -14.11 13.32 4.61
N VAL A 230 -14.11 12.93 3.33
CA VAL A 230 -14.61 13.78 2.23
C VAL A 230 -16.10 14.07 2.39
N ALA A 231 -16.90 13.08 2.74
CA ALA A 231 -18.33 13.25 3.00
C ALA A 231 -18.59 14.20 4.20
N ALA A 232 -17.69 14.23 5.17
CA ALA A 232 -17.77 15.06 6.37
C ALA A 232 -17.21 16.49 6.18
N LEU A 233 -16.66 16.86 5.00
CA LEU A 233 -16.03 18.19 4.80
C LEU A 233 -16.98 19.38 4.95
N GLY A 234 -18.29 19.16 4.94
CA GLY A 234 -19.31 20.22 5.05
C GLY A 234 -19.35 21.15 3.83
N GLY A 235 -20.22 22.16 3.88
CA GLY A 235 -20.47 23.03 2.74
C GLY A 235 -21.19 22.29 1.62
N ASP A 236 -20.76 22.48 0.38
CA ASP A 236 -21.27 21.70 -0.77
C ASP A 236 -20.62 20.31 -0.78
N ALA A 237 -21.18 19.39 0.00
CA ALA A 237 -20.69 18.01 0.10
C ALA A 237 -20.73 17.28 -1.25
N GLY A 238 -21.69 17.60 -2.11
CA GLY A 238 -21.78 17.03 -3.47
C GLY A 238 -20.61 17.43 -4.35
N ALA A 239 -20.18 18.70 -4.28
CA ALA A 239 -19.02 19.18 -5.04
C ALA A 239 -17.73 18.50 -4.56
N TRP A 240 -17.52 18.27 -3.26
CA TRP A 240 -16.34 17.58 -2.76
C TRP A 240 -16.32 16.11 -3.17
N GLN A 241 -17.47 15.44 -3.13
CA GLN A 241 -17.60 14.07 -3.61
C GLN A 241 -17.28 13.97 -5.12
N GLN A 242 -17.78 14.89 -5.92
CA GLN A 242 -17.49 14.93 -7.36
C GLN A 242 -15.98 15.16 -7.61
N ARG A 243 -15.34 16.10 -6.89
CA ARG A 243 -13.90 16.35 -6.99
C ARG A 243 -13.07 15.13 -6.56
N PHE A 244 -13.51 14.41 -5.54
CA PHE A 244 -12.87 13.17 -5.12
C PHE A 244 -12.94 12.10 -6.22
N GLN A 245 -14.06 11.98 -6.92
CA GLN A 245 -14.22 11.05 -8.04
C GLN A 245 -13.32 11.35 -9.24
N GLN A 246 -12.83 12.57 -9.37
CA GLN A 246 -11.89 13.00 -10.41
C GLN A 246 -10.42 12.74 -10.06
N GLN A 247 -10.12 12.33 -8.82
CA GLN A 247 -8.76 12.01 -8.41
C GLN A 247 -8.31 10.69 -9.04
N ARG A 248 -7.02 10.59 -9.35
CA ARG A 248 -6.42 9.35 -9.84
C ARG A 248 -5.86 8.55 -8.66
N LEU A 249 -6.21 7.27 -8.59
CA LEU A 249 -5.74 6.35 -7.58
C LEU A 249 -4.75 5.35 -8.19
N VAL A 250 -3.62 5.15 -7.51
CA VAL A 250 -2.64 4.10 -7.79
C VAL A 250 -2.70 3.10 -6.65
N VAL A 251 -3.08 1.86 -6.95
CA VAL A 251 -3.39 0.85 -5.94
C VAL A 251 -2.67 -0.47 -6.23
N PRO A 252 -2.08 -1.15 -5.22
CA PRO A 252 -1.30 -2.37 -5.43
C PRO A 252 -2.14 -3.65 -5.54
N HIS A 253 -3.42 -3.64 -5.15
CA HIS A 253 -4.23 -4.84 -5.05
C HIS A 253 -5.63 -4.68 -5.64
N ALA A 254 -6.12 -5.72 -6.34
CA ALA A 254 -7.45 -5.76 -6.96
C ALA A 254 -8.58 -5.46 -5.96
N ARG A 255 -8.46 -5.87 -4.69
CA ARG A 255 -9.43 -5.58 -3.64
C ARG A 255 -9.57 -4.07 -3.36
N ILE A 256 -8.45 -3.31 -3.43
CA ILE A 256 -8.49 -1.85 -3.23
C ILE A 256 -9.13 -1.20 -4.45
N ALA A 257 -8.81 -1.68 -5.65
CA ALA A 257 -9.45 -1.22 -6.89
C ALA A 257 -10.97 -1.48 -6.85
N ALA A 258 -11.41 -2.66 -6.42
CA ALA A 258 -12.84 -2.98 -6.26
C ALA A 258 -13.50 -2.04 -5.23
N THR A 259 -12.83 -1.73 -4.11
CA THR A 259 -13.32 -0.75 -3.13
C THR A 259 -13.45 0.65 -3.75
N ALA A 260 -12.48 1.07 -4.56
CA ALA A 260 -12.49 2.37 -5.24
C ALA A 260 -13.68 2.46 -6.21
N HIS A 261 -13.89 1.43 -7.03
CA HIS A 261 -15.02 1.38 -7.97
C HIS A 261 -16.37 1.39 -7.24
N ALA A 262 -16.50 0.67 -6.13
CA ALA A 262 -17.71 0.69 -5.29
C ALA A 262 -18.00 2.07 -4.67
N LEU A 263 -16.98 2.91 -4.49
CA LEU A 263 -17.08 4.31 -4.05
C LEU A 263 -17.29 5.30 -5.20
N GLY A 264 -17.42 4.82 -6.44
CA GLY A 264 -17.64 5.65 -7.63
C GLY A 264 -16.36 6.26 -8.23
N LEU A 265 -15.16 5.87 -7.74
CA LEU A 265 -13.89 6.31 -8.28
C LEU A 265 -13.56 5.52 -9.56
N ARG A 266 -13.30 6.22 -10.65
CA ARG A 266 -13.12 5.60 -11.98
C ARG A 266 -11.68 5.63 -12.48
N HIS A 267 -10.88 6.57 -12.01
CA HIS A 267 -9.49 6.73 -12.41
C HIS A 267 -8.58 5.90 -11.50
N VAL A 268 -8.58 4.58 -11.67
CA VAL A 268 -7.87 3.62 -10.81
C VAL A 268 -6.83 2.86 -11.63
N THR A 269 -5.57 2.97 -11.26
CA THR A 269 -4.46 2.20 -11.82
C THR A 269 -4.08 1.08 -10.85
N LEU A 270 -4.31 -0.17 -11.24
CA LEU A 270 -3.87 -1.36 -10.50
C LEU A 270 -2.44 -1.72 -10.91
N THR A 271 -1.54 -1.85 -9.94
CA THR A 271 -0.11 -2.11 -10.22
C THR A 271 0.35 -3.51 -9.82
N GLY A 272 0.22 -3.85 -8.60
CA GLY A 272 0.84 -4.98 -7.89
C GLY A 272 1.63 -4.48 -6.69
N SER A 273 2.06 -5.39 -5.81
CA SER A 273 2.75 -5.07 -4.57
C SER A 273 4.17 -4.54 -4.80
N GLY A 274 4.64 -3.70 -3.90
CA GLY A 274 6.00 -3.14 -3.88
C GLY A 274 6.09 -1.71 -4.41
N ASP A 275 7.01 -0.94 -3.81
CA ASP A 275 7.16 0.49 -4.08
C ASP A 275 7.65 0.77 -5.50
N ALA A 276 8.49 -0.11 -6.05
CA ALA A 276 8.96 0.01 -7.42
C ALA A 276 7.83 -0.03 -8.46
N ARG A 277 6.81 -0.89 -8.25
CA ARG A 277 5.65 -0.98 -9.16
C ARG A 277 4.73 0.23 -9.03
N LEU A 278 4.55 0.75 -7.82
CA LEU A 278 3.80 1.98 -7.58
C LEU A 278 4.49 3.17 -8.27
N LEU A 279 5.81 3.28 -8.15
CA LEU A 279 6.60 4.32 -8.79
C LEU A 279 6.55 4.21 -10.33
N ALA A 280 6.71 3.02 -10.89
CA ALA A 280 6.61 2.80 -12.33
C ALA A 280 5.24 3.21 -12.89
N ALA A 281 4.15 2.94 -12.16
CA ALA A 281 2.81 3.34 -12.58
C ALA A 281 2.56 4.86 -12.54
N LEU A 282 3.31 5.59 -11.74
CA LEU A 282 3.28 7.06 -11.77
C LEU A 282 3.97 7.62 -13.01
N GLN A 283 4.97 6.91 -13.55
CA GLN A 283 5.78 7.31 -14.71
C GLN A 283 5.17 6.87 -16.04
N SER A 284 4.44 5.74 -16.09
CA SER A 284 3.94 5.12 -17.32
C SER A 284 2.72 5.75 -17.95
N GLN A 285 2.33 6.97 -17.56
CA GLN A 285 1.17 7.70 -18.10
C GLN A 285 1.58 9.10 -18.64
N GLU A 286 2.64 9.10 -19.41
CA GLU A 286 2.98 10.17 -20.34
C GLU A 286 2.35 9.92 -21.71
#